data_dfcdd81b03ec50e98ad885c818eec75d
#
_entry.id   dfcdd81b03ec50e98ad885c818eec75d
#
_cell.length_a   1.000
_cell.length_b   1.000
_cell.length_c   1.000
_cell.angle_alpha   90.00
_cell.angle_beta   90.00
_cell.angle_gamma   90.00
#
_symmetry.space_group_name_H-M   'P 1'
#
loop_
_entity.id
_entity.type
_entity.pdbx_description
1 polymer ?
#
loop_
_entity_poly.entity_id
_entity_poly.type
_entity_poly.pdbx_seq_one_letter_code
_entity_poly.pdbx_strand_id
1 'polypeptide(L)'
;MNIRDKLLRSATLAVLLGAATAANAADKVTLMVGGYEKIIYLPAKLAESLGYFKEEGLEVELLNEGAGVDAENEMLSGSVQGVVGFYDHCVDLQTKGKYIESIVQLAHSPGEVELVSAKYPQVKGMADLRGKSLGVTGLGSSTNFLTQFLMVKAGVPLGEFNSLPVGAGSTFIAAMAQDKIQAGMTTEPTITRLVKTGQARVLVDLRSAEKTREALGGTYPAASLYMTTEWVEKHKPTAQKLANAFVKTLRYINTHSAAEIADKMPKDFYVGDKDGYVKALADGKAMFTADGVMPKGGPETVLSVLSAFSKNVKGKTVDLSKTYTTEFVSKVKP
;
A
#
# COMPACT_ATOMS: atom_id res chain seq x y z
N MET A 1 -16.26 75.36 24.36
CA MET A 1 -16.35 73.91 24.08
C MET A 1 -15.01 73.51 23.43
N ASN A 2 -14.15 72.89 24.24
CA ASN A 2 -12.72 72.78 24.03
C ASN A 2 -12.33 71.73 22.95
N ILE A 3 -11.39 72.10 22.13
CA ILE A 3 -10.78 71.31 21.04
C ILE A 3 -10.11 69.99 21.56
N ARG A 4 -9.96 69.84 22.89
CA ARG A 4 -9.35 68.64 23.51
C ARG A 4 -10.25 67.38 23.51
N ASP A 5 -11.57 67.55 23.39
CA ASP A 5 -12.50 66.41 23.49
C ASP A 5 -12.73 65.70 22.13
N LYS A 6 -12.22 66.22 21.04
CA LYS A 6 -12.33 65.60 19.70
C LYS A 6 -11.14 64.67 19.35
N LEU A 7 -10.02 64.77 20.07
CA LEU A 7 -8.83 63.98 19.82
C LEU A 7 -8.80 62.64 20.60
N LEU A 8 -9.65 62.47 21.62
CA LEU A 8 -9.72 61.24 22.40
C LEU A 8 -10.71 60.16 21.86
N ARG A 9 -11.56 60.53 20.87
CA ARG A 9 -12.51 59.56 20.30
C ARG A 9 -12.03 58.89 18.99
N SER A 10 -10.91 59.31 18.44
CA SER A 10 -10.35 58.75 17.20
C SER A 10 -9.25 57.69 17.45
N ALA A 11 -8.83 57.48 18.70
CA ALA A 11 -7.75 56.53 19.02
C ALA A 11 -8.25 55.11 19.43
N THR A 12 -9.55 54.90 19.60
CA THR A 12 -10.12 53.64 20.11
C THR A 12 -10.72 52.76 19.02
N LEU A 13 -10.67 53.16 17.74
CA LEU A 13 -11.26 52.41 16.61
C LEU A 13 -10.21 51.79 15.70
N ALA A 14 -8.91 51.83 16.02
CA ALA A 14 -7.82 51.34 15.16
C ALA A 14 -7.14 50.07 15.69
N VAL A 15 -7.65 49.40 16.74
CA VAL A 15 -7.00 48.20 17.34
C VAL A 15 -7.81 46.93 17.13
N LEU A 16 -8.94 46.97 16.40
CA LEU A 16 -9.82 45.79 16.20
C LEU A 16 -9.81 45.20 14.78
N LEU A 17 -8.82 45.50 13.93
CA LEU A 17 -8.69 44.93 12.60
C LEU A 17 -7.31 44.30 12.37
N GLY A 18 -6.86 43.45 13.27
CA GLY A 18 -5.55 42.80 13.20
C GLY A 18 -5.53 41.30 13.49
N ALA A 19 -6.70 40.68 13.68
CA ALA A 19 -6.78 39.22 13.69
C ALA A 19 -7.16 38.74 12.29
N ALA A 20 -6.34 39.05 11.29
CA ALA A 20 -6.34 38.27 10.07
C ALA A 20 -5.94 36.85 10.51
N THR A 21 -6.92 35.96 10.61
CA THR A 21 -6.66 34.52 10.62
C THR A 21 -5.82 34.28 9.38
N ALA A 22 -4.51 34.08 9.56
CA ALA A 22 -3.68 33.47 8.54
C ALA A 22 -4.37 32.13 8.26
N ALA A 23 -5.18 32.10 7.20
CA ALA A 23 -5.65 30.86 6.65
C ALA A 23 -4.35 30.13 6.27
N ASN A 24 -3.91 29.20 7.12
CA ASN A 24 -2.78 28.36 6.78
C ASN A 24 -3.17 27.69 5.45
N ALA A 25 -2.45 28.05 4.38
CA ALA A 25 -2.60 27.35 3.12
C ALA A 25 -2.43 25.85 3.41
N ALA A 26 -3.32 25.04 2.84
CA ALA A 26 -3.24 23.60 3.02
C ALA A 26 -1.88 23.09 2.49
N ASP A 27 -1.25 22.19 3.21
CA ASP A 27 -0.03 21.57 2.74
C ASP A 27 -0.36 20.70 1.52
N LYS A 28 0.30 20.98 0.39
CA LYS A 28 0.12 20.20 -0.84
C LYS A 28 1.04 18.99 -0.85
N VAL A 29 0.48 17.80 -1.10
CA VAL A 29 1.22 16.54 -1.18
C VAL A 29 0.68 15.72 -2.33
N THR A 30 1.56 15.24 -3.20
CA THR A 30 1.21 14.27 -4.24
C THR A 30 1.69 12.89 -3.81
N LEU A 31 0.79 11.91 -3.77
CA LEU A 31 1.08 10.52 -3.43
C LEU A 31 0.81 9.63 -4.64
N MET A 32 1.76 8.77 -4.97
CA MET A 32 1.55 7.72 -5.96
C MET A 32 0.98 6.47 -5.30
N VAL A 33 -0.04 5.87 -5.89
CA VAL A 33 -0.62 4.61 -5.44
C VAL A 33 -0.23 3.50 -6.42
N GLY A 34 0.22 2.37 -5.91
CA GLY A 34 0.64 1.22 -6.72
C GLY A 34 -0.52 0.40 -7.31
N GLY A 35 -1.62 1.04 -7.65
CA GLY A 35 -2.84 0.48 -8.26
C GLY A 35 -4.10 0.80 -7.45
N TYR A 36 -4.88 1.78 -7.89
CA TYR A 36 -6.12 2.21 -7.21
C TYR A 36 -7.14 1.08 -7.03
N GLU A 37 -7.25 0.22 -8.03
CA GLU A 37 -8.21 -0.88 -8.05
C GLU A 37 -7.88 -1.98 -7.04
N LYS A 38 -6.66 -2.00 -6.52
CA LYS A 38 -6.22 -3.02 -5.56
C LYS A 38 -6.72 -2.70 -4.16
N ILE A 39 -7.48 -3.61 -3.57
CA ILE A 39 -8.03 -3.42 -2.21
C ILE A 39 -6.93 -3.20 -1.17
N ILE A 40 -5.74 -3.77 -1.37
CA ILE A 40 -4.60 -3.56 -0.47
C ILE A 40 -4.22 -2.07 -0.32
N TYR A 41 -4.53 -1.22 -1.31
CA TYR A 41 -4.29 0.23 -1.28
C TYR A 41 -5.54 1.07 -1.03
N LEU A 42 -6.66 0.42 -0.71
CA LEU A 42 -7.94 1.07 -0.35
C LEU A 42 -7.79 2.28 0.59
N PRO A 43 -6.92 2.24 1.63
CA PRO A 43 -6.85 3.34 2.59
C PRO A 43 -6.57 4.70 1.97
N ALA A 44 -5.81 4.78 0.86
CA ALA A 44 -5.52 6.05 0.21
C ALA A 44 -6.78 6.73 -0.32
N LYS A 45 -7.53 6.03 -1.16
CA LYS A 45 -8.75 6.58 -1.78
C LYS A 45 -9.90 6.73 -0.79
N LEU A 46 -9.96 5.84 0.20
CA LEU A 46 -10.96 5.94 1.26
C LEU A 46 -10.71 7.17 2.14
N ALA A 47 -9.45 7.49 2.49
CA ALA A 47 -9.10 8.71 3.22
C ALA A 47 -9.55 9.98 2.48
N GLU A 48 -9.33 10.02 1.17
CA GLU A 48 -9.79 11.11 0.31
C GLU A 48 -11.32 11.19 0.29
N SER A 49 -12.01 10.05 0.07
CA SER A 49 -13.48 9.99 -0.02
C SER A 49 -14.17 10.34 1.30
N LEU A 50 -13.55 10.03 2.44
CA LEU A 50 -14.04 10.40 3.76
C LEU A 50 -13.67 11.84 4.16
N GLY A 51 -12.83 12.53 3.37
CA GLY A 51 -12.40 13.90 3.64
C GLY A 51 -11.30 14.03 4.70
N TYR A 52 -10.69 12.93 5.15
CA TYR A 52 -9.74 12.94 6.26
C TYR A 52 -8.44 13.71 5.97
N PHE A 53 -8.00 13.77 4.73
CA PHE A 53 -6.89 14.64 4.34
C PHE A 53 -7.23 16.13 4.56
N LYS A 54 -8.43 16.54 4.15
CA LYS A 54 -8.90 17.93 4.30
C LYS A 54 -9.09 18.31 5.77
N GLU A 55 -9.58 17.37 6.61
CA GLU A 55 -9.70 17.59 8.05
C GLU A 55 -8.36 17.88 8.72
N GLU A 56 -7.27 17.28 8.21
CA GLU A 56 -5.90 17.53 8.66
C GLU A 56 -5.26 18.76 8.01
N GLY A 57 -5.99 19.51 7.17
CA GLY A 57 -5.46 20.66 6.45
C GLY A 57 -4.48 20.30 5.35
N LEU A 58 -4.68 19.14 4.70
CA LEU A 58 -3.91 18.67 3.57
C LEU A 58 -4.70 18.79 2.26
N GLU A 59 -4.03 19.22 1.20
CA GLU A 59 -4.46 19.07 -0.19
C GLU A 59 -3.66 17.92 -0.80
N VAL A 60 -4.23 16.70 -0.78
CA VAL A 60 -3.55 15.50 -1.29
C VAL A 60 -4.04 15.21 -2.70
N GLU A 61 -3.10 15.14 -3.64
CA GLU A 61 -3.33 14.61 -4.97
C GLU A 61 -2.89 13.14 -4.99
N LEU A 62 -3.82 12.26 -5.37
CA LEU A 62 -3.53 10.84 -5.53
C LEU A 62 -3.33 10.52 -7.02
N LEU A 63 -2.13 10.05 -7.38
CA LEU A 63 -1.80 9.54 -8.70
C LEU A 63 -1.75 8.01 -8.70
N ASN A 64 -1.81 7.39 -9.87
CA ASN A 64 -1.92 5.93 -10.00
C ASN A 64 -0.88 5.35 -10.94
N GLU A 65 -0.18 4.32 -10.48
CA GLU A 65 0.63 3.43 -11.31
C GLU A 65 0.14 1.99 -11.22
N GLY A 66 0.31 1.22 -12.29
CA GLY A 66 -0.19 -0.16 -12.36
C GLY A 66 0.59 -1.14 -11.50
N ALA A 67 1.86 -0.84 -11.18
CA ALA A 67 2.75 -1.67 -10.39
C ALA A 67 3.45 -0.88 -9.28
N GLY A 68 3.76 -1.55 -8.17
CA GLY A 68 4.41 -0.90 -7.02
C GLY A 68 5.80 -0.37 -7.35
N VAL A 69 6.55 -1.08 -8.19
CA VAL A 69 7.90 -0.65 -8.63
C VAL A 69 7.84 0.63 -9.46
N ASP A 70 6.79 0.83 -10.27
CA ASP A 70 6.63 2.04 -11.07
C ASP A 70 6.29 3.23 -10.16
N ALA A 71 5.40 3.02 -9.18
CA ALA A 71 5.09 4.02 -8.16
C ALA A 71 6.33 4.42 -7.34
N GLU A 72 7.18 3.46 -6.97
CA GLU A 72 8.46 3.70 -6.31
C GLU A 72 9.39 4.58 -7.16
N ASN A 73 9.50 4.27 -8.46
CA ASN A 73 10.36 5.01 -9.38
C ASN A 73 9.92 6.48 -9.52
N GLU A 74 8.62 6.77 -9.53
CA GLU A 74 8.10 8.14 -9.55
C GLU A 74 8.50 8.93 -8.29
N MET A 75 8.48 8.30 -7.13
CA MET A 75 8.98 8.96 -5.91
C MET A 75 10.50 9.16 -5.93
N LEU A 76 11.26 8.17 -6.40
CA LEU A 76 12.73 8.28 -6.48
C LEU A 76 13.18 9.32 -7.51
N SER A 77 12.38 9.58 -8.54
CA SER A 77 12.62 10.66 -9.51
C SER A 77 12.28 12.06 -8.96
N GLY A 78 11.55 12.14 -7.84
CA GLY A 78 11.06 13.38 -7.25
C GLY A 78 9.74 13.88 -7.84
N SER A 79 9.06 13.09 -8.70
CA SER A 79 7.76 13.45 -9.28
C SER A 79 6.66 13.52 -8.22
N VAL A 80 6.75 12.71 -7.17
CA VAL A 80 5.80 12.65 -6.06
C VAL A 80 6.53 12.63 -4.71
N GLN A 81 5.84 12.99 -3.63
CA GLN A 81 6.43 13.06 -2.30
C GLN A 81 6.41 11.72 -1.57
N GLY A 82 5.48 10.83 -1.90
CA GLY A 82 5.37 9.54 -1.24
C GLY A 82 4.60 8.52 -2.05
N VAL A 83 4.61 7.30 -1.56
CA VAL A 83 3.97 6.16 -2.21
C VAL A 83 3.09 5.40 -1.22
N VAL A 84 1.89 5.07 -1.64
CA VAL A 84 1.09 4.01 -1.03
C VAL A 84 1.44 2.71 -1.77
N GLY A 85 2.35 1.96 -1.18
CA GLY A 85 2.97 0.77 -1.77
C GLY A 85 3.38 -0.24 -0.70
N PHE A 86 4.15 -1.25 -1.08
CA PHE A 86 4.60 -2.30 -0.14
C PHE A 86 5.87 -1.90 0.60
N TYR A 87 5.93 -2.27 1.88
CA TYR A 87 7.06 -2.01 2.76
C TYR A 87 8.36 -2.71 2.33
N ASP A 88 8.30 -3.85 1.66
CA ASP A 88 9.48 -4.59 1.20
C ASP A 88 10.41 -3.75 0.29
N HIS A 89 9.87 -2.76 -0.40
CA HIS A 89 10.66 -1.78 -1.14
C HIS A 89 11.59 -0.97 -0.23
N CYS A 90 11.18 -0.67 1.02
CA CYS A 90 12.05 0.03 1.97
C CYS A 90 13.30 -0.77 2.32
N VAL A 91 13.17 -2.11 2.38
CA VAL A 91 14.28 -3.03 2.63
C VAL A 91 15.16 -3.21 1.39
N ASP A 92 14.53 -3.46 0.22
CA ASP A 92 15.27 -3.67 -1.04
C ASP A 92 16.08 -2.43 -1.45
N LEU A 93 15.47 -1.24 -1.38
CA LEU A 93 16.11 0.01 -1.79
C LEU A 93 17.28 0.42 -0.90
N GLN A 94 17.23 0.12 0.39
CA GLN A 94 18.36 0.44 1.27
C GLN A 94 19.63 -0.28 0.81
N THR A 95 19.52 -1.48 0.26
CA THR A 95 20.67 -2.22 -0.29
C THR A 95 21.27 -1.58 -1.54
N LYS A 96 20.53 -0.66 -2.16
CA LYS A 96 20.91 0.14 -3.32
C LYS A 96 21.35 1.56 -2.93
N GLY A 97 21.47 1.84 -1.63
CA GLY A 97 21.85 3.17 -1.10
C GLY A 97 20.71 4.21 -1.20
N LYS A 98 19.47 3.77 -1.37
CA LYS A 98 18.29 4.63 -1.37
C LYS A 98 17.55 4.45 -0.04
N TYR A 99 17.40 5.54 0.70
CA TYR A 99 16.78 5.52 2.02
C TYR A 99 15.35 6.05 1.92
N ILE A 100 14.42 5.12 2.09
CA ILE A 100 12.99 5.39 2.21
C ILE A 100 12.47 4.72 3.47
N GLU A 101 11.45 5.26 4.06
CA GLU A 101 10.88 4.73 5.31
C GLU A 101 9.36 4.73 5.30
N SER A 102 8.77 3.67 5.83
CA SER A 102 7.34 3.58 6.11
C SER A 102 7.01 4.47 7.33
N ILE A 103 6.11 5.42 7.14
CA ILE A 103 5.61 6.30 8.22
C ILE A 103 4.26 5.85 8.76
N VAL A 104 3.51 5.03 8.01
CA VAL A 104 2.27 4.37 8.43
C VAL A 104 2.21 2.98 7.82
N GLN A 105 2.12 1.95 8.65
CA GLN A 105 1.92 0.58 8.18
C GLN A 105 0.43 0.29 8.01
N LEU A 106 -0.03 0.13 6.77
CA LEU A 106 -1.45 -0.04 6.46
C LEU A 106 -1.91 -1.48 6.63
N ALA A 107 -1.07 -2.46 6.25
CA ALA A 107 -1.44 -3.86 6.30
C ALA A 107 -0.32 -4.73 6.93
N HIS A 108 -0.72 -5.72 7.76
CA HIS A 108 0.19 -6.66 8.43
C HIS A 108 0.35 -7.99 7.67
N SER A 109 -0.36 -8.18 6.56
CA SER A 109 -0.23 -9.32 5.65
C SER A 109 -0.36 -8.86 4.20
N PRO A 110 0.20 -9.62 3.22
CA PRO A 110 0.27 -9.19 1.83
C PRO A 110 -1.08 -8.93 1.16
N GLY A 111 -2.14 -9.63 1.56
CA GLY A 111 -3.42 -9.53 0.86
C GLY A 111 -3.37 -10.08 -0.57
N GLU A 112 -2.31 -10.79 -0.91
CA GLU A 112 -2.01 -11.35 -2.22
C GLU A 112 -2.25 -12.86 -2.23
N VAL A 113 -2.49 -13.41 -3.42
CA VAL A 113 -2.71 -14.84 -3.63
C VAL A 113 -1.97 -15.29 -4.88
N GLU A 114 -1.20 -16.37 -4.75
CA GLU A 114 -0.75 -17.10 -5.93
C GLU A 114 -1.90 -17.96 -6.43
N LEU A 115 -2.37 -17.64 -7.64
CA LEU A 115 -3.43 -18.35 -8.33
C LEU A 115 -2.83 -19.29 -9.37
N VAL A 116 -3.52 -20.41 -9.64
CA VAL A 116 -3.23 -21.27 -10.80
C VAL A 116 -4.46 -21.37 -11.67
N SER A 117 -4.27 -21.28 -12.99
CA SER A 117 -5.33 -21.42 -13.99
C SER A 117 -6.02 -22.77 -13.87
N ALA A 118 -7.34 -22.79 -13.97
CA ALA A 118 -8.14 -24.01 -13.96
C ALA A 118 -7.78 -25.01 -15.10
N LYS A 119 -7.11 -24.52 -16.14
CA LYS A 119 -6.57 -25.35 -17.23
C LYS A 119 -5.46 -26.31 -16.76
N TYR A 120 -4.89 -26.10 -15.58
CA TYR A 120 -3.78 -26.87 -15.02
C TYR A 120 -4.16 -27.58 -13.71
N PRO A 121 -5.11 -28.54 -13.77
CA PRO A 121 -5.61 -29.24 -12.58
C PRO A 121 -4.57 -30.12 -11.90
N GLN A 122 -3.48 -30.49 -12.61
CA GLN A 122 -2.36 -31.28 -12.09
C GLN A 122 -1.45 -30.51 -11.15
N VAL A 123 -1.39 -29.18 -11.25
CA VAL A 123 -0.57 -28.34 -10.35
C VAL A 123 -1.17 -28.38 -8.95
N LYS A 124 -0.41 -28.85 -7.96
CA LYS A 124 -0.84 -28.95 -6.55
C LYS A 124 -0.01 -28.10 -5.61
N GLY A 125 1.15 -27.62 -6.05
CA GLY A 125 2.04 -26.79 -5.27
C GLY A 125 2.95 -25.94 -6.15
N MET A 126 3.73 -25.06 -5.53
CA MET A 126 4.66 -24.17 -6.24
C MET A 126 5.72 -24.94 -7.04
N ALA A 127 6.15 -26.11 -6.56
CA ALA A 127 7.13 -26.93 -7.28
C ALA A 127 6.66 -27.41 -8.67
N ASP A 128 5.34 -27.59 -8.83
CA ASP A 128 4.74 -28.01 -10.12
C ASP A 128 4.73 -26.90 -11.18
N LEU A 129 5.10 -25.68 -10.77
CA LEU A 129 5.19 -24.51 -11.65
C LEU A 129 6.56 -24.37 -12.32
N ARG A 130 7.48 -25.33 -12.12
CA ARG A 130 8.76 -25.38 -12.86
C ARG A 130 8.51 -25.33 -14.37
N GLY A 131 9.24 -24.47 -15.08
CA GLY A 131 9.11 -24.25 -16.52
C GLY A 131 7.86 -23.47 -16.94
N LYS A 132 7.04 -22.97 -16.01
CA LYS A 132 5.82 -22.21 -16.31
C LYS A 132 6.07 -20.71 -16.32
N SER A 133 5.14 -19.98 -16.90
CA SER A 133 5.06 -18.53 -16.85
C SER A 133 4.11 -18.09 -15.75
N LEU A 134 4.59 -17.26 -14.85
CA LEU A 134 3.90 -16.77 -13.66
C LEU A 134 3.67 -15.26 -13.80
N GLY A 135 2.40 -14.86 -13.74
CA GLY A 135 2.01 -13.46 -13.83
C GLY A 135 2.31 -12.71 -12.55
N VAL A 136 2.86 -11.52 -12.67
CA VAL A 136 3.11 -10.58 -11.58
C VAL A 136 2.68 -9.17 -12.00
N THR A 137 2.47 -8.26 -11.07
CA THR A 137 2.04 -6.89 -11.44
C THR A 137 3.15 -6.14 -12.17
N GLY A 138 4.40 -6.30 -11.75
CA GLY A 138 5.59 -5.73 -12.37
C GLY A 138 6.84 -6.49 -11.91
N LEU A 139 7.88 -6.52 -12.72
CA LEU A 139 9.16 -7.08 -12.29
C LEU A 139 9.80 -6.15 -11.25
N GLY A 140 10.10 -6.68 -10.07
CA GLY A 140 10.56 -5.89 -8.91
C GLY A 140 9.43 -5.39 -7.99
N SER A 141 8.16 -5.63 -8.33
CA SER A 141 7.04 -5.41 -7.40
C SER A 141 6.93 -6.54 -6.39
N SER A 142 6.21 -6.32 -5.29
CA SER A 142 6.03 -7.30 -4.20
C SER A 142 5.43 -8.62 -4.67
N THR A 143 4.47 -8.60 -5.61
CA THR A 143 3.96 -9.81 -6.27
C THR A 143 5.08 -10.64 -6.89
N ASN A 144 6.06 -10.00 -7.51
CA ASN A 144 7.24 -10.68 -8.08
C ASN A 144 8.18 -11.19 -6.98
N PHE A 145 8.42 -10.41 -5.93
CA PHE A 145 9.25 -10.83 -4.81
C PHE A 145 8.69 -12.07 -4.11
N LEU A 146 7.40 -12.06 -3.81
CA LEU A 146 6.74 -13.16 -3.12
C LEU A 146 6.62 -14.42 -3.99
N THR A 147 6.28 -14.28 -5.29
CA THR A 147 6.32 -15.40 -6.24
C THR A 147 7.71 -16.04 -6.29
N GLN A 148 8.78 -15.23 -6.43
CA GLN A 148 10.16 -15.74 -6.46
C GLN A 148 10.52 -16.46 -5.15
N PHE A 149 10.18 -15.89 -4.01
CA PHE A 149 10.40 -16.52 -2.72
C PHE A 149 9.70 -17.88 -2.61
N LEU A 150 8.41 -17.95 -2.96
CA LEU A 150 7.63 -19.17 -2.88
C LEU A 150 8.17 -20.26 -3.81
N MET A 151 8.62 -19.90 -5.02
CA MET A 151 9.26 -20.82 -5.96
C MET A 151 10.58 -21.35 -5.39
N VAL A 152 11.46 -20.48 -4.90
CA VAL A 152 12.74 -20.88 -4.31
C VAL A 152 12.53 -21.76 -3.06
N LYS A 153 11.57 -21.38 -2.19
CA LYS A 153 11.18 -22.18 -1.02
C LYS A 153 10.68 -23.59 -1.40
N ALA A 154 10.03 -23.71 -2.55
CA ALA A 154 9.57 -24.99 -3.11
C ALA A 154 10.66 -25.77 -3.86
N GLY A 155 11.92 -25.31 -3.84
CA GLY A 155 13.04 -25.99 -4.49
C GLY A 155 13.13 -25.73 -6.02
N VAL A 156 12.51 -24.67 -6.51
CA VAL A 156 12.62 -24.24 -7.91
C VAL A 156 13.49 -23.00 -8.01
N PRO A 157 14.74 -23.11 -8.50
CA PRO A 157 15.66 -21.97 -8.62
C PRO A 157 15.12 -20.88 -9.53
N LEU A 158 15.60 -19.63 -9.31
CA LEU A 158 15.39 -18.54 -10.26
C LEU A 158 15.97 -18.93 -11.63
N GLY A 159 15.22 -18.66 -12.70
CA GLY A 159 15.58 -19.05 -14.07
C GLY A 159 14.97 -20.39 -14.53
N GLU A 160 14.37 -21.16 -13.62
CA GLU A 160 13.63 -22.37 -13.98
C GLU A 160 12.11 -22.14 -14.07
N PHE A 161 11.68 -20.89 -14.05
CA PHE A 161 10.34 -20.38 -14.35
C PHE A 161 10.44 -18.95 -14.88
N ASN A 162 9.36 -18.46 -15.51
CA ASN A 162 9.35 -17.10 -16.06
C ASN A 162 8.39 -16.24 -15.26
N SER A 163 8.85 -15.09 -14.77
CA SER A 163 7.95 -14.04 -14.26
C SER A 163 7.59 -13.08 -15.39
N LEU A 164 6.29 -12.89 -15.65
CA LEU A 164 5.77 -12.00 -16.69
C LEU A 164 5.04 -10.81 -16.05
N PRO A 165 5.42 -9.57 -16.35
CA PRO A 165 4.71 -8.38 -15.89
C PRO A 165 3.41 -8.24 -16.70
N VAL A 166 2.29 -8.55 -16.07
CA VAL A 166 0.95 -8.55 -16.71
C VAL A 166 -0.01 -7.56 -16.02
N GLY A 167 0.46 -6.79 -15.04
CA GLY A 167 -0.40 -5.89 -14.28
C GLY A 167 -1.34 -6.61 -13.33
N ALA A 168 -2.47 -5.98 -13.03
CA ALA A 168 -3.58 -6.51 -12.23
C ALA A 168 -4.91 -6.33 -12.97
N GLY A 169 -6.02 -6.74 -12.36
CA GLY A 169 -7.35 -6.54 -12.94
C GLY A 169 -7.54 -7.24 -14.28
N SER A 170 -8.06 -6.51 -15.26
CA SER A 170 -8.41 -7.05 -16.57
C SER A 170 -7.22 -7.60 -17.36
N THR A 171 -6.05 -7.01 -17.23
CA THR A 171 -4.84 -7.46 -17.93
C THR A 171 -4.33 -8.80 -17.41
N PHE A 172 -4.34 -8.99 -16.09
CA PHE A 172 -4.01 -10.27 -15.46
C PHE A 172 -5.00 -11.37 -15.87
N ILE A 173 -6.31 -11.06 -15.82
CA ILE A 173 -7.38 -11.98 -16.24
C ILE A 173 -7.20 -12.38 -17.70
N ALA A 174 -6.96 -11.43 -18.60
CA ALA A 174 -6.75 -11.68 -20.02
C ALA A 174 -5.50 -12.54 -20.27
N ALA A 175 -4.39 -12.27 -19.58
CA ALA A 175 -3.15 -13.05 -19.72
C ALA A 175 -3.37 -14.51 -19.32
N MET A 176 -4.11 -14.77 -18.23
CA MET A 176 -4.45 -16.12 -17.78
C MET A 176 -5.43 -16.81 -18.73
N ALA A 177 -6.46 -16.11 -19.20
CA ALA A 177 -7.44 -16.65 -20.15
C ALA A 177 -6.80 -17.07 -21.49
N GLN A 178 -5.82 -16.28 -21.97
CA GLN A 178 -5.04 -16.52 -23.18
C GLN A 178 -3.88 -17.50 -23.00
N ASP A 179 -3.74 -18.08 -21.81
CA ASP A 179 -2.66 -19.02 -21.46
C ASP A 179 -1.24 -18.42 -21.57
N LYS A 180 -1.11 -17.10 -21.49
CA LYS A 180 0.19 -16.42 -21.41
C LYS A 180 0.86 -16.66 -20.07
N ILE A 181 0.06 -16.82 -19.01
CA ILE A 181 0.48 -17.22 -17.68
C ILE A 181 -0.33 -18.43 -17.22
N GLN A 182 0.34 -19.41 -16.61
CA GLN A 182 -0.30 -20.61 -16.09
C GLN A 182 -0.67 -20.49 -14.62
N ALA A 183 0.05 -19.61 -13.92
CA ALA A 183 -0.20 -19.20 -12.54
C ALA A 183 0.21 -17.73 -12.37
N GLY A 184 0.04 -17.18 -11.17
CA GLY A 184 0.56 -15.85 -10.89
C GLY A 184 -0.01 -15.25 -9.61
N MET A 185 0.72 -14.27 -9.07
CA MET A 185 0.35 -13.55 -7.87
C MET A 185 -0.39 -12.27 -8.20
N THR A 186 -1.54 -12.09 -7.57
CA THR A 186 -2.37 -10.90 -7.73
C THR A 186 -3.11 -10.55 -6.44
N THR A 187 -3.89 -9.49 -6.48
CA THR A 187 -4.61 -8.91 -5.34
C THR A 187 -6.13 -8.95 -5.57
N GLU A 188 -6.90 -8.67 -4.52
CA GLU A 188 -8.33 -8.37 -4.68
C GLU A 188 -8.52 -7.03 -5.43
N PRO A 189 -9.57 -6.89 -6.25
CA PRO A 189 -10.67 -7.84 -6.51
C PRO A 189 -10.41 -8.85 -7.63
N THR A 190 -9.20 -8.89 -8.21
CA THR A 190 -8.86 -9.81 -9.30
C THR A 190 -8.97 -11.28 -8.88
N ILE A 191 -8.56 -11.59 -7.65
CA ILE A 191 -8.65 -12.93 -7.05
C ILE A 191 -10.11 -13.40 -7.06
N THR A 192 -11.00 -12.61 -6.44
CA THR A 192 -12.42 -12.94 -6.35
C THR A 192 -13.05 -13.14 -7.73
N ARG A 193 -12.72 -12.29 -8.73
CA ARG A 193 -13.25 -12.43 -10.09
C ARG A 193 -12.83 -13.74 -10.75
N LEU A 194 -11.57 -14.12 -10.68
CA LEU A 194 -11.03 -15.34 -11.29
C LEU A 194 -11.56 -16.61 -10.60
N VAL A 195 -11.67 -16.60 -9.27
CA VAL A 195 -12.18 -17.74 -8.49
C VAL A 195 -13.69 -17.90 -8.70
N LYS A 196 -14.46 -16.81 -8.63
CA LYS A 196 -15.92 -16.80 -8.83
C LYS A 196 -16.31 -17.34 -10.22
N THR A 197 -15.53 -17.03 -11.23
CA THR A 197 -15.77 -17.49 -12.61
C THR A 197 -15.20 -18.87 -12.92
N GLY A 198 -14.55 -19.52 -11.95
CA GLY A 198 -13.92 -20.83 -12.13
C GLY A 198 -12.71 -20.83 -13.07
N GLN A 199 -12.15 -19.66 -13.42
CA GLN A 199 -10.98 -19.55 -14.29
C GLN A 199 -9.66 -19.86 -13.58
N ALA A 200 -9.63 -19.69 -12.26
CA ALA A 200 -8.47 -20.00 -11.45
C ALA A 200 -8.89 -20.56 -10.09
N ARG A 201 -7.94 -21.17 -9.41
CA ARG A 201 -8.05 -21.58 -8.01
C ARG A 201 -6.85 -21.08 -7.22
N VAL A 202 -7.03 -20.97 -5.92
CA VAL A 202 -5.98 -20.56 -4.98
C VAL A 202 -4.94 -21.67 -4.86
N LEU A 203 -3.67 -21.31 -5.00
CA LEU A 203 -2.53 -22.19 -4.75
C LEU A 203 -1.84 -21.83 -3.42
N VAL A 204 -1.53 -20.55 -3.21
CA VAL A 204 -1.01 -20.03 -1.93
C VAL A 204 -1.79 -18.77 -1.58
N ASP A 205 -2.33 -18.71 -0.38
CA ASP A 205 -3.13 -17.59 0.11
C ASP A 205 -2.34 -16.79 1.17
N LEU A 206 -2.11 -15.50 0.92
CA LEU A 206 -1.41 -14.60 1.85
C LEU A 206 -2.34 -13.48 2.38
N ARG A 207 -3.67 -13.69 2.33
CA ARG A 207 -4.65 -12.69 2.77
C ARG A 207 -4.81 -12.63 4.28
N SER A 208 -4.50 -13.70 5.00
CA SER A 208 -4.58 -13.73 6.47
C SER A 208 -3.20 -13.80 7.13
N ALA A 209 -3.12 -13.29 8.36
CA ALA A 209 -1.89 -13.36 9.16
C ALA A 209 -1.43 -14.80 9.43
N GLU A 210 -2.37 -15.74 9.60
CA GLU A 210 -2.07 -17.17 9.83
C GLU A 210 -1.40 -17.78 8.60
N LYS A 211 -2.05 -17.71 7.44
CA LYS A 211 -1.55 -18.26 6.19
C LYS A 211 -0.26 -17.59 5.73
N THR A 212 -0.12 -16.29 6.01
CA THR A 212 1.14 -15.58 5.76
C THR A 212 2.27 -16.16 6.59
N ARG A 213 2.05 -16.41 7.89
CA ARG A 213 3.07 -17.04 8.74
C ARG A 213 3.46 -18.45 8.28
N GLU A 214 2.50 -19.25 7.85
CA GLU A 214 2.77 -20.58 7.27
C GLU A 214 3.62 -20.49 6.00
N ALA A 215 3.25 -19.60 5.10
CA ALA A 215 3.92 -19.48 3.81
C ALA A 215 5.28 -18.77 3.90
N LEU A 216 5.40 -17.72 4.70
CA LEU A 216 6.55 -16.82 4.72
C LEU A 216 7.42 -16.95 5.97
N GLY A 217 6.97 -17.70 6.99
CA GLY A 217 7.71 -17.92 8.23
C GLY A 217 7.50 -16.87 9.32
N GLY A 218 6.69 -15.84 9.07
CA GLY A 218 6.41 -14.77 10.04
C GLY A 218 5.36 -13.79 9.53
N THR A 219 5.10 -12.74 10.32
CA THR A 219 4.27 -11.62 9.90
C THR A 219 5.00 -10.84 8.81
N TYR A 220 4.32 -10.55 7.71
CA TYR A 220 4.89 -9.82 6.58
C TYR A 220 4.13 -8.50 6.40
N PRO A 221 4.65 -7.37 6.96
CA PRO A 221 4.07 -6.06 6.73
C PRO A 221 4.09 -5.74 5.23
N ALA A 222 2.95 -5.31 4.74
CA ALA A 222 2.71 -5.15 3.31
C ALA A 222 2.42 -3.69 2.96
N ALA A 223 1.19 -3.35 2.57
CA ALA A 223 0.88 -1.96 2.23
C ALA A 223 1.26 -0.98 3.34
N SER A 224 1.89 0.10 2.95
CA SER A 224 2.32 1.19 3.82
C SER A 224 2.28 2.52 3.07
N LEU A 225 2.31 3.62 3.80
CA LEU A 225 2.71 4.91 3.26
C LEU A 225 4.20 5.08 3.54
N TYR A 226 5.00 5.15 2.49
CA TYR A 226 6.44 5.40 2.61
C TYR A 226 6.89 6.60 1.80
N MET A 227 7.94 7.21 2.25
CA MET A 227 8.54 8.43 1.68
C MET A 227 10.05 8.35 1.76
N THR A 228 10.77 9.23 1.06
CA THR A 228 12.22 9.32 1.28
C THR A 228 12.48 9.85 2.69
N THR A 229 13.47 9.28 3.39
CA THR A 229 13.87 9.72 4.74
C THR A 229 14.20 11.21 4.76
N GLU A 230 14.83 11.73 3.70
CA GLU A 230 15.12 13.15 3.55
C GLU A 230 13.85 14.03 3.56
N TRP A 231 12.80 13.59 2.84
CA TRP A 231 11.54 14.33 2.82
C TRP A 231 10.88 14.32 4.20
N VAL A 232 10.84 13.15 4.84
CA VAL A 232 10.25 13.00 6.19
C VAL A 232 10.91 13.93 7.20
N GLU A 233 12.23 13.97 7.22
CA GLU A 233 12.99 14.83 8.15
C GLU A 233 12.70 16.32 7.93
N LYS A 234 12.51 16.74 6.67
CA LYS A 234 12.22 18.14 6.34
C LYS A 234 10.76 18.54 6.55
N HIS A 235 9.83 17.57 6.57
CA HIS A 235 8.38 17.82 6.54
C HIS A 235 7.63 17.08 7.65
N LYS A 236 8.22 16.93 8.85
CA LYS A 236 7.62 16.22 9.98
C LYS A 236 6.18 16.66 10.32
N PRO A 237 5.81 17.95 10.29
CA PRO A 237 4.43 18.36 10.52
C PRO A 237 3.45 17.78 9.47
N THR A 238 3.83 17.79 8.20
CA THR A 238 3.02 17.24 7.11
C THR A 238 2.94 15.71 7.18
N ALA A 239 4.05 15.03 7.53
CA ALA A 239 4.08 13.59 7.79
C ALA A 239 3.15 13.20 8.95
N GLN A 240 3.08 14.01 10.02
CA GLN A 240 2.14 13.80 11.12
C GLN A 240 0.68 13.90 10.67
N LYS A 241 0.33 14.91 9.87
CA LYS A 241 -1.02 15.09 9.31
C LYS A 241 -1.41 13.90 8.43
N LEU A 242 -0.49 13.42 7.58
CA LEU A 242 -0.72 12.22 6.78
C LEU A 242 -0.95 10.99 7.66
N ALA A 243 -0.13 10.78 8.69
CA ALA A 243 -0.32 9.68 9.63
C ALA A 243 -1.67 9.75 10.35
N ASN A 244 -2.11 10.95 10.79
CA ASN A 244 -3.42 11.15 11.39
C ASN A 244 -4.55 10.71 10.45
N ALA A 245 -4.53 11.18 9.20
CA ALA A 245 -5.56 10.85 8.20
C ALA A 245 -5.61 9.35 7.89
N PHE A 246 -4.46 8.72 7.67
CA PHE A 246 -4.39 7.29 7.38
C PHE A 246 -4.80 6.42 8.58
N VAL A 247 -4.35 6.73 9.80
CA VAL A 247 -4.76 5.96 11.00
C VAL A 247 -6.26 6.11 11.24
N LYS A 248 -6.83 7.30 11.06
CA LYS A 248 -8.28 7.51 11.12
C LYS A 248 -9.01 6.65 10.10
N THR A 249 -8.47 6.52 8.89
CA THR A 249 -9.02 5.65 7.84
C THR A 249 -8.92 4.18 8.23
N LEU A 250 -7.81 3.73 8.80
CA LEU A 250 -7.65 2.36 9.28
C LEU A 250 -8.66 2.01 10.38
N ARG A 251 -8.90 2.94 11.30
CA ARG A 251 -9.94 2.79 12.32
C ARG A 251 -11.33 2.66 11.70
N TYR A 252 -11.64 3.49 10.69
CA TYR A 252 -12.88 3.38 9.93
C TYR A 252 -13.03 1.98 9.31
N ILE A 253 -12.00 1.49 8.62
CA ILE A 253 -12.01 0.15 7.99
C ILE A 253 -12.27 -0.94 9.04
N ASN A 254 -11.65 -0.85 10.21
CA ASN A 254 -11.77 -1.88 11.24
C ASN A 254 -13.14 -1.89 11.93
N THR A 255 -13.83 -0.75 11.97
CA THR A 255 -15.12 -0.59 12.68
C THR A 255 -16.35 -0.69 11.77
N HIS A 256 -16.18 -0.63 10.45
CA HIS A 256 -17.30 -0.67 9.50
C HIS A 256 -17.32 -1.97 8.69
N SER A 257 -18.50 -2.37 8.25
CA SER A 257 -18.69 -3.51 7.36
C SER A 257 -18.13 -3.26 5.96
N ALA A 258 -17.86 -4.32 5.22
CA ALA A 258 -17.42 -4.22 3.84
C ALA A 258 -18.42 -3.44 2.94
N ALA A 259 -19.72 -3.56 3.20
CA ALA A 259 -20.74 -2.84 2.47
C ALA A 259 -20.69 -1.33 2.74
N GLU A 260 -20.56 -0.92 4.01
CA GLU A 260 -20.44 0.49 4.40
C GLU A 260 -19.16 1.12 3.82
N ILE A 261 -18.06 0.37 3.79
CA ILE A 261 -16.81 0.82 3.16
C ILE A 261 -17.01 0.99 1.65
N ALA A 262 -17.64 0.00 0.98
CA ALA A 262 -17.91 0.06 -0.46
C ALA A 262 -18.79 1.27 -0.83
N ASP A 263 -19.73 1.66 0.04
CA ASP A 263 -20.59 2.84 -0.17
C ASP A 263 -19.84 4.17 -0.15
N LYS A 264 -18.64 4.19 0.43
CA LYS A 264 -17.76 5.38 0.43
C LYS A 264 -16.79 5.41 -0.76
N MET A 265 -16.64 4.31 -1.48
CA MET A 265 -15.75 4.25 -2.63
C MET A 265 -16.43 4.77 -3.90
N PRO A 266 -15.67 5.42 -4.81
CA PRO A 266 -16.18 5.81 -6.11
C PRO A 266 -16.71 4.61 -6.90
N LYS A 267 -17.78 4.81 -7.68
CA LYS A 267 -18.43 3.72 -8.43
C LYS A 267 -17.51 3.00 -9.41
N ASP A 268 -16.51 3.71 -9.92
CA ASP A 268 -15.52 3.16 -10.85
C ASP A 268 -14.66 2.04 -10.24
N PHE A 269 -14.59 1.93 -8.91
CA PHE A 269 -13.85 0.88 -8.22
C PHE A 269 -14.52 -0.49 -8.32
N TYR A 270 -15.82 -0.55 -8.52
CA TYR A 270 -16.55 -1.83 -8.62
C TYR A 270 -17.21 -2.10 -9.98
N VAL A 271 -17.14 -1.15 -10.92
CA VAL A 271 -17.51 -1.29 -12.36
C VAL A 271 -18.62 -2.32 -12.62
N GLY A 272 -19.83 -2.06 -12.03
CA GLY A 272 -21.01 -2.88 -12.28
C GLY A 272 -21.13 -4.18 -11.44
N ASP A 273 -20.12 -4.57 -10.64
CA ASP A 273 -20.17 -5.73 -9.72
C ASP A 273 -19.88 -5.29 -8.27
N LYS A 274 -20.80 -4.51 -7.71
CA LYS A 274 -20.67 -4.04 -6.32
C LYS A 274 -20.66 -5.21 -5.33
N ASP A 275 -21.45 -6.24 -5.55
CA ASP A 275 -21.53 -7.41 -4.66
C ASP A 275 -20.20 -8.18 -4.66
N GLY A 276 -19.55 -8.34 -5.81
CA GLY A 276 -18.22 -8.92 -5.93
C GLY A 276 -17.17 -8.07 -5.23
N TYR A 277 -17.27 -6.74 -5.31
CA TYR A 277 -16.37 -5.83 -4.60
C TYR A 277 -16.55 -5.90 -3.08
N VAL A 278 -17.80 -5.91 -2.59
CA VAL A 278 -18.12 -6.09 -1.17
C VAL A 278 -17.57 -7.42 -0.65
N LYS A 279 -17.71 -8.49 -1.44
CA LYS A 279 -17.15 -9.80 -1.08
C LYS A 279 -15.62 -9.74 -0.99
N ALA A 280 -14.97 -9.14 -1.96
CA ALA A 280 -13.51 -8.97 -1.97
C ALA A 280 -13.00 -8.16 -0.77
N LEU A 281 -13.73 -7.09 -0.41
CA LEU A 281 -13.48 -6.32 0.82
C LEU A 281 -13.65 -7.17 2.08
N ALA A 282 -14.72 -7.96 2.16
CA ALA A 282 -14.98 -8.83 3.30
C ALA A 282 -13.87 -9.88 3.49
N ASP A 283 -13.40 -10.46 2.39
CA ASP A 283 -12.33 -11.46 2.38
C ASP A 283 -10.95 -10.86 2.74
N GLY A 284 -10.72 -9.58 2.41
CA GLY A 284 -9.41 -8.94 2.52
C GLY A 284 -9.24 -7.95 3.67
N LYS A 285 -10.32 -7.33 4.19
CA LYS A 285 -10.18 -6.21 5.16
C LYS A 285 -9.44 -6.56 6.45
N ALA A 286 -9.40 -7.83 6.84
CA ALA A 286 -8.68 -8.29 8.02
C ALA A 286 -7.15 -8.13 7.91
N MET A 287 -6.62 -7.86 6.70
CA MET A 287 -5.19 -7.59 6.51
C MET A 287 -4.76 -6.22 7.06
N PHE A 288 -5.68 -5.25 7.18
CA PHE A 288 -5.36 -3.90 7.59
C PHE A 288 -5.07 -3.80 9.09
N THR A 289 -4.05 -3.01 9.44
CA THR A 289 -3.76 -2.66 10.83
C THR A 289 -4.86 -1.73 11.37
N ALA A 290 -4.99 -1.66 12.69
CA ALA A 290 -5.96 -0.75 13.31
C ALA A 290 -5.34 0.63 13.65
N ASP A 291 -4.02 0.69 13.80
CA ASP A 291 -3.29 1.80 14.39
C ASP A 291 -2.12 2.34 13.53
N GLY A 292 -1.84 1.68 12.41
CA GLY A 292 -0.74 2.07 11.53
C GLY A 292 0.66 1.67 12.02
N VAL A 293 0.76 0.92 13.12
CA VAL A 293 2.03 0.53 13.73
C VAL A 293 2.66 -0.65 13.00
N MET A 294 3.97 -0.58 12.79
CA MET A 294 4.76 -1.69 12.24
C MET A 294 4.68 -2.91 13.16
N PRO A 295 4.22 -4.08 12.65
CA PRO A 295 4.12 -5.29 13.47
C PRO A 295 5.50 -5.79 13.89
N LYS A 296 5.61 -6.19 15.16
CA LYS A 296 6.84 -6.74 15.73
C LYS A 296 7.29 -7.98 14.96
N GLY A 297 8.58 -8.04 14.61
CA GLY A 297 9.17 -9.15 13.85
C GLY A 297 8.86 -9.10 12.34
N GLY A 298 8.04 -8.13 11.92
CA GLY A 298 7.67 -7.98 10.52
C GLY A 298 8.83 -7.59 9.61
N PRO A 299 9.58 -6.53 9.92
CA PRO A 299 10.76 -6.14 9.13
C PRO A 299 11.78 -7.26 8.96
N GLU A 300 12.00 -8.04 10.01
CA GLU A 300 12.91 -9.19 10.00
C GLU A 300 12.41 -10.30 9.05
N THR A 301 11.09 -10.55 9.03
CA THR A 301 10.48 -11.50 8.09
C THR A 301 10.66 -11.02 6.65
N VAL A 302 10.42 -9.74 6.37
CA VAL A 302 10.63 -9.17 5.03
C VAL A 302 12.08 -9.32 4.59
N LEU A 303 13.04 -8.98 5.46
CA LEU A 303 14.47 -9.16 5.19
C LEU A 303 14.82 -10.63 4.92
N SER A 304 14.29 -11.57 5.72
CA SER A 304 14.50 -13.01 5.54
C SER A 304 13.96 -13.49 4.18
N VAL A 305 12.76 -13.08 3.82
CA VAL A 305 12.12 -13.41 2.53
C VAL A 305 12.97 -12.90 1.36
N LEU A 306 13.34 -11.62 1.37
CA LEU A 306 14.15 -11.04 0.31
C LEU A 306 15.56 -11.67 0.24
N SER A 307 16.18 -11.98 1.37
CA SER A 307 17.51 -12.60 1.43
C SER A 307 17.55 -14.01 0.84
N ALA A 308 16.42 -14.70 0.79
CA ALA A 308 16.35 -16.05 0.26
C ALA A 308 16.58 -16.12 -1.26
N PHE A 309 16.20 -15.08 -2.01
CA PHE A 309 16.26 -15.10 -3.46
C PHE A 309 16.90 -13.86 -4.11
N SER A 310 16.75 -12.67 -3.47
CA SER A 310 17.18 -11.42 -4.09
C SER A 310 18.71 -11.28 -4.06
N LYS A 311 19.31 -11.16 -5.24
CA LYS A 311 20.76 -10.85 -5.36
C LYS A 311 21.11 -9.48 -4.77
N ASN A 312 20.14 -8.58 -4.68
CA ASN A 312 20.37 -7.25 -4.12
C ASN A 312 20.49 -7.29 -2.59
N VAL A 313 19.78 -8.20 -1.93
CA VAL A 313 19.66 -8.27 -0.46
C VAL A 313 20.55 -9.36 0.14
N LYS A 314 20.66 -10.50 -0.55
CA LYS A 314 21.42 -11.66 -0.06
C LYS A 314 22.86 -11.31 0.28
N GLY A 315 23.24 -11.53 1.53
CA GLY A 315 24.61 -11.29 2.02
C GLY A 315 24.92 -9.81 2.28
N LYS A 316 23.94 -8.91 2.17
CA LYS A 316 24.13 -7.51 2.54
C LYS A 316 23.53 -7.20 3.91
N THR A 317 24.13 -6.23 4.59
CA THR A 317 23.59 -5.69 5.84
C THR A 317 22.52 -4.65 5.53
N VAL A 318 21.34 -4.82 6.14
CA VAL A 318 20.24 -3.86 6.11
C VAL A 318 19.99 -3.38 7.54
N ASP A 319 19.99 -2.07 7.75
CA ASP A 319 19.58 -1.47 9.01
C ASP A 319 18.06 -1.29 9.02
N LEU A 320 17.36 -2.26 9.57
CA LEU A 320 15.90 -2.26 9.60
C LEU A 320 15.32 -1.06 10.36
N SER A 321 16.06 -0.48 11.32
CA SER A 321 15.61 0.70 12.06
C SER A 321 15.46 1.96 11.20
N LYS A 322 16.04 1.95 10.00
CA LYS A 322 15.96 3.03 9.00
C LYS A 322 14.95 2.77 7.89
N THR A 323 14.19 1.69 7.96
CA THR A 323 13.21 1.31 6.94
C THR A 323 11.78 1.70 7.32
N TYR A 324 11.56 2.08 8.57
CA TYR A 324 10.27 2.56 9.07
C TYR A 324 10.46 3.44 10.30
N THR A 325 9.43 4.22 10.62
CA THR A 325 9.34 4.98 11.87
C THR A 325 7.96 4.83 12.49
N THR A 326 7.89 4.80 13.82
CA THR A 326 6.63 4.88 14.59
C THR A 326 6.40 6.26 15.17
N GLU A 327 7.28 7.23 14.88
CA GLU A 327 7.23 8.58 15.46
C GLU A 327 5.87 9.24 15.28
N PHE A 328 5.25 9.10 14.11
CA PHE A 328 4.01 9.80 13.78
C PHE A 328 2.78 9.04 14.28
N VAL A 329 2.71 7.73 14.01
CA VAL A 329 1.54 6.92 14.42
C VAL A 329 1.37 6.85 15.92
N SER A 330 2.47 6.91 16.71
CA SER A 330 2.42 6.93 18.17
C SER A 330 1.80 8.22 18.76
N LYS A 331 1.73 9.29 17.98
CA LYS A 331 1.16 10.59 18.38
C LYS A 331 -0.29 10.76 17.93
N VAL A 332 -0.84 9.82 17.18
CA VAL A 332 -2.23 9.89 16.71
C VAL A 332 -3.18 9.69 17.89
N LYS A 333 -4.02 10.68 18.12
CA LYS A 333 -5.00 10.62 19.23
C LYS A 333 -6.02 9.49 18.99
N PRO A 334 -6.54 8.87 20.05
CA PRO A 334 -7.58 7.85 20.00
C PRO A 334 -8.82 8.26 19.21
#